data_3d4b7323ae079e47ffe43312d2f78b33
#
_entry.id   3d4b7323ae079e47ffe43312d2f78b33
#
_cell.length_a   1.000
_cell.length_b   1.000
_cell.length_c   1.000
_cell.angle_alpha   90.00
_cell.angle_beta   90.00
_cell.angle_gamma   90.00
#
_symmetry.space_group_name_H-M   'P 1'
#
loop_
_entity.id
_entity.type
_entity.pdbx_description
1 polymer ?
#
loop_
_entity_poly.entity_id
_entity_poly.type
_entity_poly.pdbx_seq_one_letter_code
_entity_poly.pdbx_strand_id
1 'polypeptide(L)'
;MNKESSPGRKVFSPSRTVWRSQMSKGTYAPHRVSRITCIINELLSDKVSGFLNELGVIAYIENGRCVREMTKPRPFNLPGDIVSLSNTPVDIFRFTVPRENTKAVINSIIDVAELHIPGRGTIFSQDLMEFSREQPSVNLDFLAQSRSHDYNDILLHKLSCVVFVLSESGSGEYLAKAALDLGICVPLVTFGSGNYMRDQLGLIRITISPEKEIVHLVMPEQDSESIIRILIEHARLDLPGRGFIYQTPVSMGLPDTWLKIGKQKYAATIEQIIAAIDQMKAGTGWRKRLDAEHQEKRIIKSLFPQDNCEISIISDEDRIDRLREACLQVGATGAVSARVIPLAGKDKEGISSTMIRSAINVPADITDKVVDMLLEISTIKDDPTDRIHVLDSPAAYVHKLK
;
A
#
# COMPACT_ATOMS: atom_id res chain seq x y z
N MET A 1 36.57 2.65 40.82
CA MET A 1 36.21 3.63 39.78
C MET A 1 36.15 2.88 38.46
N ASN A 2 35.02 2.29 38.18
CA ASN A 2 34.74 1.65 36.87
C ASN A 2 33.51 2.34 36.33
N LYS A 3 33.68 3.04 35.19
CA LYS A 3 32.59 3.64 34.42
C LYS A 3 31.95 2.55 33.57
N GLU A 4 30.78 2.12 33.95
CA GLU A 4 29.90 1.34 33.07
C GLU A 4 29.36 2.24 31.98
N SER A 5 29.70 1.90 30.75
CA SER A 5 29.18 2.50 29.54
C SER A 5 27.75 1.98 29.27
N SER A 6 26.78 2.85 29.33
CA SER A 6 25.40 2.56 28.93
C SER A 6 25.31 2.22 27.43
N PRO A 7 24.51 1.21 27.04
CA PRO A 7 24.33 0.89 25.62
C PRO A 7 23.51 1.97 24.92
N GLY A 8 24.15 2.60 23.92
CA GLY A 8 23.57 3.67 23.11
C GLY A 8 22.23 3.24 22.48
N ARG A 9 21.21 4.08 22.68
CA ARG A 9 19.93 4.05 21.98
C ARG A 9 20.19 4.13 20.47
N LYS A 10 19.90 3.06 19.75
CA LYS A 10 19.78 3.12 18.27
C LYS A 10 18.58 4.00 17.95
N VAL A 11 18.85 5.23 17.53
CA VAL A 11 17.90 6.12 16.91
C VAL A 11 17.46 5.48 15.61
N PHE A 12 16.16 5.32 15.40
CA PHE A 12 15.61 4.87 14.13
C PHE A 12 16.09 5.82 13.03
N SER A 13 16.98 5.33 12.19
CA SER A 13 17.39 5.98 10.96
C SER A 13 16.33 5.69 9.90
N PRO A 14 15.88 6.71 9.12
CA PRO A 14 14.92 6.47 8.05
C PRO A 14 15.56 5.53 7.01
N SER A 15 14.79 4.52 6.63
CA SER A 15 15.02 3.62 5.48
C SER A 15 16.49 3.26 5.24
N ARG A 16 16.98 2.27 5.93
CA ARG A 16 18.11 1.48 5.44
C ARG A 16 17.59 0.58 4.30
N THR A 17 17.46 1.15 3.12
CA THR A 17 17.48 0.38 1.87
C THR A 17 18.90 -0.18 1.75
N VAL A 18 19.24 -1.15 2.59
CA VAL A 18 20.52 -1.87 2.55
C VAL A 18 20.37 -3.01 1.56
N TRP A 19 19.92 -2.71 0.35
CA TRP A 19 20.13 -3.58 -0.77
C TRP A 19 21.61 -3.43 -1.16
N ARG A 20 22.37 -4.34 -0.63
CA ARG A 20 23.83 -4.32 -0.74
C ARG A 20 24.25 -4.53 -2.19
N SER A 21 25.32 -3.85 -2.56
CA SER A 21 26.16 -3.97 -3.74
C SER A 21 26.63 -5.41 -4.08
N GLN A 22 26.05 -6.45 -3.55
CA GLN A 22 26.40 -7.86 -3.79
C GLN A 22 25.52 -8.56 -4.84
N MET A 23 24.39 -7.97 -5.26
CA MET A 23 23.56 -8.54 -6.34
C MET A 23 24.17 -8.37 -7.74
N SER A 24 25.45 -8.00 -7.87
CA SER A 24 26.12 -7.70 -9.15
C SER A 24 26.56 -8.95 -9.95
N LYS A 25 26.14 -10.16 -9.60
CA LYS A 25 26.48 -11.38 -10.36
C LYS A 25 25.34 -11.90 -11.25
N GLY A 26 24.14 -11.31 -11.20
CA GLY A 26 23.02 -11.65 -12.07
C GLY A 26 22.96 -10.79 -13.33
N THR A 27 22.34 -11.31 -14.38
CA THR A 27 22.17 -10.68 -15.71
C THR A 27 21.30 -9.40 -15.70
N TYR A 28 20.71 -9.04 -14.54
CA TYR A 28 19.81 -7.89 -14.36
C TYR A 28 20.23 -7.00 -13.20
N ALA A 29 20.57 -5.76 -13.52
CA ALA A 29 20.71 -4.72 -12.51
C ALA A 29 19.32 -4.20 -12.12
N PRO A 30 18.99 -4.13 -10.82
CA PRO A 30 17.73 -3.53 -10.39
C PRO A 30 17.72 -2.02 -10.63
N HIS A 31 16.55 -1.50 -11.00
CA HIS A 31 16.32 -0.07 -11.16
C HIS A 31 15.77 0.53 -9.86
N ARG A 32 16.34 1.62 -9.39
CA ARG A 32 15.81 2.39 -8.25
C ARG A 32 14.75 3.35 -8.76
N VAL A 33 13.51 3.07 -8.41
CA VAL A 33 12.34 3.80 -8.90
C VAL A 33 11.40 4.17 -7.76
N SER A 34 10.43 5.04 -8.05
CA SER A 34 9.28 5.26 -7.21
C SER A 34 8.04 4.68 -7.87
N ARG A 35 7.33 3.81 -7.17
CA ARG A 35 5.99 3.35 -7.54
C ARG A 35 4.99 4.40 -7.11
N ILE A 36 4.26 4.97 -8.05
CA ILE A 36 3.15 5.87 -7.79
C ILE A 36 1.86 5.05 -7.80
N THR A 37 1.05 5.24 -6.76
CA THR A 37 -0.31 4.70 -6.66
C THR A 37 -1.28 5.87 -6.64
N CYS A 38 -2.18 5.93 -7.63
CA CYS A 38 -3.23 6.94 -7.75
C CYS A 38 -4.58 6.25 -7.68
N ILE A 39 -5.40 6.61 -6.69
CA ILE A 39 -6.73 6.05 -6.41
C ILE A 39 -7.73 7.15 -6.69
N ILE A 40 -8.56 7.00 -7.71
CA ILE A 40 -9.50 8.02 -8.16
C ILE A 40 -10.88 7.43 -8.41
N ASN A 41 -11.90 8.28 -8.38
CA ASN A 41 -13.21 7.88 -8.85
C ASN A 41 -13.13 7.44 -10.33
N GLU A 42 -13.83 6.36 -10.70
CA GLU A 42 -13.84 5.82 -12.06
C GLU A 42 -14.19 6.88 -13.13
N LEU A 43 -14.95 7.90 -12.79
CA LEU A 43 -15.31 9.01 -13.70
C LEU A 43 -14.10 9.86 -14.13
N LEU A 44 -12.97 9.75 -13.43
CA LEU A 44 -11.74 10.48 -13.73
C LEU A 44 -10.72 9.62 -14.49
N SER A 45 -11.02 8.33 -14.68
CA SER A 45 -10.08 7.35 -15.25
C SER A 45 -9.58 7.73 -16.63
N ASP A 46 -10.45 8.21 -17.51
CA ASP A 46 -10.05 8.62 -18.87
C ASP A 46 -9.04 9.77 -18.86
N LYS A 47 -9.21 10.75 -17.95
CA LYS A 47 -8.28 11.88 -17.84
C LYS A 47 -6.89 11.41 -17.40
N VAL A 48 -6.84 10.55 -16.36
CA VAL A 48 -5.57 10.03 -15.84
C VAL A 48 -4.94 9.07 -16.84
N SER A 49 -5.72 8.20 -17.47
CA SER A 49 -5.24 7.30 -18.53
C SER A 49 -4.63 8.08 -19.69
N GLY A 50 -5.29 9.13 -20.16
CA GLY A 50 -4.77 10.01 -21.20
C GLY A 50 -3.43 10.64 -20.82
N PHE A 51 -3.33 11.18 -19.60
CA PHE A 51 -2.09 11.76 -19.10
C PHE A 51 -0.95 10.71 -19.02
N LEU A 52 -1.22 9.51 -18.48
CA LEU A 52 -0.22 8.46 -18.35
C LEU A 52 0.26 7.92 -19.70
N ASN A 53 -0.64 7.85 -20.70
CA ASN A 53 -0.28 7.48 -22.06
C ASN A 53 0.68 8.50 -22.71
N GLU A 54 0.41 9.80 -22.57
CA GLU A 54 1.30 10.85 -23.09
C GLU A 54 2.63 10.92 -22.30
N LEU A 55 2.59 10.59 -21.01
CA LEU A 55 3.79 10.46 -20.17
C LEU A 55 4.66 9.26 -20.60
N GLY A 56 4.11 8.29 -21.32
CA GLY A 56 4.80 7.12 -21.86
C GLY A 56 5.11 6.02 -20.84
N VAL A 57 4.43 6.02 -19.69
CA VAL A 57 4.61 4.99 -18.65
C VAL A 57 3.69 3.80 -18.88
N ILE A 58 4.12 2.61 -18.44
CA ILE A 58 3.25 1.45 -18.33
C ILE A 58 2.59 1.49 -16.96
N ALA A 59 1.28 1.65 -16.93
CA ALA A 59 0.48 1.62 -15.72
C ALA A 59 -0.38 0.36 -15.65
N TYR A 60 -0.70 -0.07 -14.45
CA TYR A 60 -1.59 -1.20 -14.17
C TYR A 60 -2.80 -0.69 -13.42
N ILE A 61 -3.99 -0.97 -13.96
CA ILE A 61 -5.27 -0.53 -13.38
C ILE A 61 -5.89 -1.70 -12.64
N GLU A 62 -6.25 -1.47 -11.38
CA GLU A 62 -7.01 -2.39 -10.54
C GLU A 62 -8.30 -1.69 -10.11
N ASN A 63 -9.41 -2.40 -10.06
CA ASN A 63 -10.67 -1.87 -9.59
C ASN A 63 -10.80 -2.04 -8.07
N GLY A 64 -11.44 -1.08 -7.42
CA GLY A 64 -11.70 -1.12 -6.00
C GLY A 64 -12.87 -0.25 -5.59
N ARG A 65 -13.04 -0.09 -4.29
CA ARG A 65 -14.03 0.82 -3.72
C ARG A 65 -13.43 1.60 -2.54
N CYS A 66 -13.67 2.90 -2.52
CA CYS A 66 -13.42 3.72 -1.34
C CYS A 66 -14.66 3.71 -0.45
N VAL A 67 -14.47 3.46 0.85
CA VAL A 67 -15.55 3.42 1.82
C VAL A 67 -15.61 4.74 2.58
N ARG A 68 -16.79 5.34 2.67
CA ARG A 68 -17.05 6.59 3.40
C ARG A 68 -18.31 6.47 4.25
N GLU A 69 -18.44 7.26 5.31
CA GLU A 69 -19.70 7.41 6.00
C GLU A 69 -20.63 8.33 5.22
N MET A 70 -21.88 7.91 5.04
CA MET A 70 -22.96 8.74 4.50
C MET A 70 -23.95 9.05 5.60
N THR A 71 -24.15 10.33 5.85
CA THR A 71 -25.15 10.83 6.82
C THR A 71 -26.35 11.38 6.07
N LYS A 72 -27.52 10.79 6.30
CA LYS A 72 -28.80 11.23 5.73
C LYS A 72 -29.76 11.62 6.84
N PRO A 73 -30.52 12.73 6.68
CA PRO A 73 -31.58 13.05 7.63
C PRO A 73 -32.64 11.95 7.65
N ARG A 74 -33.20 11.67 8.82
CA ARG A 74 -34.30 10.73 8.92
C ARG A 74 -35.54 11.25 8.17
N PRO A 75 -36.28 10.37 7.48
CA PRO A 75 -37.56 10.75 6.87
C PRO A 75 -38.51 11.28 7.94
N PHE A 76 -39.47 12.09 7.53
CA PHE A 76 -40.49 12.71 8.38
C PHE A 76 -39.96 13.65 9.48
N ASN A 77 -38.77 14.26 9.29
CA ASN A 77 -38.14 15.17 10.26
C ASN A 77 -37.99 14.58 11.67
N LEU A 78 -37.87 13.27 11.79
CA LEU A 78 -37.54 12.63 13.05
C LEU A 78 -36.14 13.04 13.53
N PRO A 79 -35.94 13.25 14.84
CA PRO A 79 -34.64 13.65 15.38
C PRO A 79 -33.58 12.57 15.17
N GLY A 80 -32.37 13.03 14.82
CA GLY A 80 -31.20 12.19 14.54
C GLY A 80 -31.02 11.90 13.04
N ASP A 81 -29.81 11.49 12.67
CA ASP A 81 -29.42 11.15 11.31
C ASP A 81 -29.30 9.64 11.15
N ILE A 82 -29.49 9.14 9.94
CA ILE A 82 -29.16 7.76 9.57
C ILE A 82 -27.73 7.78 9.04
N VAL A 83 -26.85 7.04 9.69
CA VAL A 83 -25.47 6.83 9.23
C VAL A 83 -25.41 5.48 8.53
N SER A 84 -24.90 5.46 7.30
CA SER A 84 -24.65 4.27 6.49
C SER A 84 -23.29 4.36 5.83
N LEU A 85 -22.75 3.23 5.42
CA LEU A 85 -21.54 3.23 4.58
C LEU A 85 -21.91 3.51 3.13
N SER A 86 -21.07 4.27 2.46
CA SER A 86 -21.12 4.53 1.02
C SER A 86 -19.89 3.93 0.37
N ASN A 87 -20.10 3.06 -0.59
CA ASN A 87 -19.06 2.46 -1.41
C ASN A 87 -18.95 3.21 -2.72
N THR A 88 -17.85 3.93 -2.93
CA THR A 88 -17.57 4.67 -4.15
C THR A 88 -16.64 3.84 -5.03
N PRO A 89 -17.04 3.43 -6.24
CA PRO A 89 -16.17 2.75 -7.19
C PRO A 89 -14.96 3.62 -7.53
N VAL A 90 -13.78 3.00 -7.58
CA VAL A 90 -12.51 3.68 -7.88
C VAL A 90 -11.64 2.80 -8.76
N ASP A 91 -10.84 3.47 -9.58
CA ASP A 91 -9.73 2.88 -10.30
C ASP A 91 -8.42 3.22 -9.62
N ILE A 92 -7.56 2.22 -9.53
CA ILE A 92 -6.27 2.29 -8.87
C ILE A 92 -5.20 2.14 -9.93
N PHE A 93 -4.53 3.22 -10.26
CA PHE A 93 -3.40 3.24 -11.18
C PHE A 93 -2.11 3.01 -10.42
N ARG A 94 -1.33 2.01 -10.82
CA ARG A 94 0.01 1.76 -10.29
C ARG A 94 1.01 1.75 -11.43
N PHE A 95 2.04 2.56 -11.32
CA PHE A 95 3.12 2.66 -12.30
C PHE A 95 4.40 3.12 -11.64
N THR A 96 5.52 2.95 -12.32
CA THR A 96 6.84 3.33 -11.81
C THR A 96 7.45 4.44 -12.64
N VAL A 97 8.19 5.32 -11.97
CA VAL A 97 8.91 6.44 -12.57
C VAL A 97 10.32 6.54 -11.96
N PRO A 98 11.29 7.12 -12.66
CA PRO A 98 12.57 7.49 -12.05
C PRO A 98 12.34 8.38 -10.83
N ARG A 99 13.10 8.16 -9.76
CA ARG A 99 12.89 8.86 -8.46
C ARG A 99 12.92 10.37 -8.58
N GLU A 100 13.79 10.89 -9.41
CA GLU A 100 13.94 12.32 -9.69
C GLU A 100 12.68 12.96 -10.28
N ASN A 101 11.85 12.18 -10.97
CA ASN A 101 10.63 12.68 -11.61
C ASN A 101 9.38 12.53 -10.73
N THR A 102 9.47 11.82 -9.60
CA THR A 102 8.33 11.46 -8.75
C THR A 102 7.47 12.66 -8.36
N LYS A 103 8.09 13.71 -7.85
CA LYS A 103 7.38 14.91 -7.41
C LYS A 103 6.66 15.62 -8.55
N ALA A 104 7.34 15.80 -9.68
CA ALA A 104 6.77 16.47 -10.85
C ALA A 104 5.55 15.70 -11.38
N VAL A 105 5.67 14.36 -11.47
CA VAL A 105 4.56 13.50 -11.93
C VAL A 105 3.38 13.54 -10.95
N ILE A 106 3.63 13.48 -9.63
CA ILE A 106 2.58 13.59 -8.61
C ILE A 106 1.86 14.93 -8.74
N ASN A 107 2.58 16.05 -8.82
CA ASN A 107 2.00 17.38 -8.98
C ASN A 107 1.12 17.47 -10.22
N SER A 108 1.58 16.94 -11.37
CA SER A 108 0.81 16.94 -12.61
C SER A 108 -0.47 16.11 -12.50
N ILE A 109 -0.43 14.95 -11.81
CA ILE A 109 -1.64 14.12 -11.60
C ILE A 109 -2.60 14.80 -10.64
N ILE A 110 -2.10 15.51 -9.61
CA ILE A 110 -2.96 16.29 -8.70
C ILE A 110 -3.75 17.32 -9.50
N ASP A 111 -3.12 18.02 -10.46
CA ASP A 111 -3.80 18.97 -11.32
C ASP A 111 -4.82 18.28 -12.26
N VAL A 112 -4.40 17.23 -12.96
CA VAL A 112 -5.22 16.50 -13.94
C VAL A 112 -6.48 15.91 -13.32
N ALA A 113 -6.35 15.29 -12.14
CA ALA A 113 -7.46 14.65 -11.42
C ALA A 113 -8.06 15.55 -10.33
N GLU A 114 -7.58 16.81 -10.18
CA GLU A 114 -8.04 17.78 -9.18
C GLU A 114 -8.00 17.19 -7.74
N LEU A 115 -6.95 16.41 -7.42
CA LEU A 115 -6.86 15.70 -6.14
C LEU A 115 -6.68 16.63 -4.92
N HIS A 116 -6.37 17.90 -5.14
CA HIS A 116 -6.35 18.91 -4.09
C HIS A 116 -7.76 19.21 -3.54
N ILE A 117 -8.82 18.78 -4.24
CA ILE A 117 -10.20 18.87 -3.78
C ILE A 117 -10.55 17.61 -2.99
N PRO A 118 -10.95 17.71 -1.71
CA PRO A 118 -11.35 16.55 -0.91
C PRO A 118 -12.45 15.71 -1.59
N GLY A 119 -12.29 14.38 -1.53
CA GLY A 119 -13.22 13.42 -2.13
C GLY A 119 -12.88 13.01 -3.56
N ARG A 120 -11.86 13.61 -4.19
CA ARG A 120 -11.43 13.27 -5.54
C ARG A 120 -10.58 12.01 -5.59
N GLY A 121 -9.78 11.75 -4.55
CA GLY A 121 -8.96 10.55 -4.47
C GLY A 121 -7.70 10.71 -3.62
N THR A 122 -6.84 9.72 -3.75
CA THR A 122 -5.56 9.63 -3.03
C THR A 122 -4.44 9.38 -4.03
N ILE A 123 -3.29 10.02 -3.84
CA ILE A 123 -2.06 9.72 -4.59
C ILE A 123 -0.88 9.61 -3.62
N PHE A 124 -0.02 8.61 -3.84
CA PHE A 124 1.19 8.46 -3.04
C PHE A 124 2.30 7.73 -3.78
N SER A 125 3.53 7.88 -3.31
CA SER A 125 4.71 7.21 -3.86
C SER A 125 5.42 6.35 -2.82
N GLN A 126 6.02 5.26 -3.31
CA GLN A 126 6.80 4.30 -2.54
C GLN A 126 8.10 4.04 -3.28
N ASP A 127 9.24 4.21 -2.60
CA ASP A 127 10.55 3.94 -3.19
C ASP A 127 10.85 2.44 -3.13
N LEU A 128 11.24 1.88 -4.27
CA LEU A 128 11.47 0.45 -4.41
C LEU A 128 12.59 0.12 -5.42
N MET A 129 12.93 -1.16 -5.48
CA MET A 129 13.77 -1.73 -6.52
C MET A 129 12.87 -2.45 -7.52
N GLU A 130 13.02 -2.14 -8.81
CA GLU A 130 12.30 -2.80 -9.89
C GLU A 130 13.27 -3.62 -10.75
N PHE A 131 12.85 -4.85 -11.04
CA PHE A 131 13.46 -5.69 -12.05
C PHE A 131 12.50 -5.78 -13.22
N SER A 132 12.93 -5.28 -14.36
CA SER A 132 12.18 -5.20 -15.60
C SER A 132 13.14 -5.21 -16.78
N ARG A 133 12.64 -5.55 -17.98
CA ARG A 133 13.43 -5.57 -19.19
C ARG A 133 14.03 -4.19 -19.51
N GLU A 134 13.23 -3.15 -19.35
CA GLU A 134 13.59 -1.77 -19.65
C GLU A 134 13.53 -0.92 -18.39
N GLN A 135 14.48 0.01 -18.28
CA GLN A 135 14.42 0.98 -17.19
C GLN A 135 13.19 1.88 -17.35
N PRO A 136 12.39 2.07 -16.29
CA PRO A 136 11.29 3.01 -16.31
C PRO A 136 11.76 4.41 -16.71
N SER A 137 11.06 5.01 -17.65
CA SER A 137 11.33 6.36 -18.16
C SER A 137 10.04 7.15 -18.26
N VAL A 138 10.14 8.46 -18.37
CA VAL A 138 9.02 9.38 -18.57
C VAL A 138 9.33 10.31 -19.74
N ASN A 139 8.29 10.73 -20.46
CA ASN A 139 8.41 11.76 -21.49
C ASN A 139 8.63 13.10 -20.81
N LEU A 140 9.90 13.54 -20.75
CA LEU A 140 10.31 14.77 -20.08
C LEU A 140 9.76 16.02 -20.77
N ASP A 141 9.64 16.01 -22.10
CA ASP A 141 9.13 17.15 -22.87
C ASP A 141 7.64 17.36 -22.55
N PHE A 142 6.86 16.28 -22.50
CA PHE A 142 5.47 16.33 -22.10
C PHE A 142 5.31 16.78 -20.64
N LEU A 143 6.12 16.21 -19.74
CA LEU A 143 6.08 16.57 -18.31
C LEU A 143 6.43 18.05 -18.08
N ALA A 144 7.38 18.60 -18.81
CA ALA A 144 7.76 20.01 -18.74
C ALA A 144 6.68 20.95 -19.31
N GLN A 145 5.91 20.49 -20.30
CA GLN A 145 4.78 21.25 -20.87
C GLN A 145 3.54 21.22 -20.00
N SER A 146 3.32 20.13 -19.25
CA SER A 146 2.24 20.00 -18.27
C SER A 146 2.55 20.88 -17.06
N ARG A 147 2.30 22.18 -17.17
CA ARG A 147 2.52 23.18 -16.11
C ARG A 147 1.73 22.79 -14.85
N SER A 148 2.39 22.11 -13.94
CA SER A 148 1.80 21.72 -12.66
C SER A 148 2.07 22.80 -11.59
N HIS A 149 1.09 22.98 -10.71
CA HIS A 149 1.30 23.73 -9.47
C HIS A 149 2.26 22.98 -8.56
N ASP A 150 2.97 23.71 -7.70
CA ASP A 150 3.77 23.08 -6.65
C ASP A 150 2.88 22.86 -5.42
N TYR A 151 2.57 21.59 -5.14
CA TYR A 151 1.71 21.19 -4.03
C TYR A 151 2.48 20.82 -2.75
N ASN A 152 3.69 21.33 -2.56
CA ASN A 152 4.51 21.05 -1.37
C ASN A 152 3.76 21.26 -0.04
N ASP A 153 2.90 22.25 0.04
CA ASP A 153 2.20 22.63 1.26
C ASP A 153 1.15 21.60 1.70
N ILE A 154 0.65 20.78 0.76
CA ILE A 154 -0.38 19.77 1.04
C ILE A 154 0.14 18.34 0.90
N LEU A 155 1.31 18.13 0.30
CA LEU A 155 1.93 16.82 0.23
C LEU A 155 2.50 16.42 1.59
N LEU A 156 2.04 15.29 2.09
CA LEU A 156 2.51 14.72 3.34
C LEU A 156 3.69 13.79 3.10
N HIS A 157 4.59 13.73 4.07
CA HIS A 157 5.77 12.87 4.10
C HIS A 157 5.73 11.95 5.32
N LYS A 158 6.55 10.88 5.30
CA LYS A 158 6.59 9.89 6.39
C LYS A 158 5.23 9.27 6.66
N LEU A 159 4.64 8.78 5.60
CA LEU A 159 3.40 8.02 5.66
C LEU A 159 3.72 6.52 5.61
N SER A 160 2.72 5.74 5.98
CA SER A 160 2.70 4.28 5.83
C SER A 160 1.45 3.84 5.11
N CYS A 161 1.59 2.85 4.23
CA CYS A 161 0.46 2.11 3.70
C CYS A 161 0.38 0.78 4.45
N VAL A 162 -0.71 0.59 5.19
CA VAL A 162 -1.01 -0.65 5.90
C VAL A 162 -2.03 -1.44 5.10
N VAL A 163 -1.70 -2.69 4.82
CA VAL A 163 -2.51 -3.59 4.00
C VAL A 163 -3.00 -4.75 4.86
N PHE A 164 -4.31 -4.87 4.97
CA PHE A 164 -4.99 -5.99 5.62
C PHE A 164 -5.52 -6.93 4.56
N VAL A 165 -5.11 -8.18 4.59
CA VAL A 165 -5.62 -9.24 3.72
C VAL A 165 -6.51 -10.14 4.55
N LEU A 166 -7.81 -10.11 4.30
CA LEU A 166 -8.86 -10.71 5.11
C LEU A 166 -9.48 -11.89 4.37
N SER A 167 -9.71 -12.99 5.10
CA SER A 167 -10.20 -14.25 4.52
C SER A 167 -11.70 -14.44 4.65
N GLU A 168 -12.37 -13.63 5.44
CA GLU A 168 -13.81 -13.73 5.69
C GLU A 168 -14.55 -12.66 4.88
N SER A 169 -15.58 -13.07 4.16
CA SER A 169 -16.42 -12.14 3.37
C SER A 169 -17.11 -11.12 4.29
N GLY A 170 -17.10 -9.84 3.88
CA GLY A 170 -17.66 -8.72 4.65
C GLY A 170 -16.74 -8.16 5.74
N SER A 171 -15.62 -8.83 6.04
CA SER A 171 -14.67 -8.33 7.03
C SER A 171 -13.94 -7.06 6.59
N GLY A 172 -13.76 -6.87 5.29
CA GLY A 172 -13.17 -5.65 4.74
C GLY A 172 -14.03 -4.42 4.96
N GLU A 173 -15.35 -4.53 4.80
CA GLU A 173 -16.27 -3.43 5.08
C GLU A 173 -16.35 -3.12 6.58
N TYR A 174 -16.35 -4.18 7.41
CA TYR A 174 -16.31 -4.03 8.87
C TYR A 174 -15.03 -3.32 9.34
N LEU A 175 -13.86 -3.71 8.79
CA LEU A 175 -12.59 -3.07 9.09
C LEU A 175 -12.53 -1.63 8.57
N ALA A 176 -13.05 -1.39 7.37
CA ALA A 176 -13.15 -0.04 6.79
C ALA A 176 -13.99 0.88 7.67
N LYS A 177 -15.12 0.37 8.22
CA LYS A 177 -15.93 1.12 9.17
C LYS A 177 -15.15 1.47 10.43
N ALA A 178 -14.42 0.52 11.02
CA ALA A 178 -13.59 0.78 12.20
C ALA A 178 -12.52 1.84 11.92
N ALA A 179 -11.89 1.80 10.74
CA ALA A 179 -10.92 2.81 10.32
C ALA A 179 -11.54 4.22 10.18
N LEU A 180 -12.78 4.30 9.65
CA LEU A 180 -13.53 5.56 9.58
C LEU A 180 -13.93 6.08 10.95
N ASP A 181 -14.40 5.21 11.85
CA ASP A 181 -14.77 5.56 13.23
C ASP A 181 -13.55 6.12 14.00
N LEU A 182 -12.34 5.63 13.71
CA LEU A 182 -11.08 6.14 14.22
C LEU A 182 -10.59 7.41 13.51
N GLY A 183 -11.21 7.82 12.41
CA GLY A 183 -10.83 9.03 11.66
C GLY A 183 -9.49 8.93 10.95
N ILE A 184 -9.06 7.71 10.55
CA ILE A 184 -7.70 7.47 10.04
C ILE A 184 -7.52 8.05 8.63
N CYS A 185 -8.28 7.54 7.67
CA CYS A 185 -8.24 7.91 6.25
C CYS A 185 -9.49 7.36 5.55
N VAL A 186 -9.64 7.64 4.27
CA VAL A 186 -10.62 6.94 3.42
C VAL A 186 -10.08 5.55 3.10
N PRO A 187 -10.69 4.47 3.64
CA PRO A 187 -10.24 3.12 3.36
C PRO A 187 -10.49 2.74 1.89
N LEU A 188 -9.50 2.11 1.28
CA LEU A 188 -9.63 1.45 -0.01
C LEU A 188 -9.85 -0.04 0.21
N VAL A 189 -10.89 -0.61 -0.37
CA VAL A 189 -11.18 -2.05 -0.34
C VAL A 189 -11.08 -2.59 -1.76
N THR A 190 -10.23 -3.61 -1.93
CA THR A 190 -10.10 -4.36 -3.19
C THR A 190 -10.35 -5.83 -2.93
N PHE A 191 -10.48 -6.60 -4.02
CA PHE A 191 -10.65 -8.04 -3.97
C PHE A 191 -9.46 -8.74 -4.59
N GLY A 192 -9.12 -9.90 -4.05
CA GLY A 192 -8.04 -10.72 -4.57
C GLY A 192 -8.25 -12.19 -4.28
N SER A 193 -7.37 -13.01 -4.80
CA SER A 193 -7.24 -14.42 -4.45
C SER A 193 -5.97 -14.64 -3.65
N GLY A 194 -6.00 -15.50 -2.64
CA GLY A 194 -4.83 -15.75 -1.82
C GLY A 194 -4.72 -17.21 -1.44
N ASN A 195 -3.48 -17.74 -1.45
CA ASN A 195 -3.13 -19.03 -0.90
C ASN A 195 -2.25 -18.82 0.34
N TYR A 196 -2.52 -19.57 1.37
CA TYR A 196 -1.75 -19.57 2.60
C TYR A 196 -1.03 -20.91 2.77
N MET A 197 0.17 -20.93 3.34
CA MET A 197 0.99 -22.15 3.57
C MET A 197 0.27 -23.33 4.25
N ARG A 198 -0.95 -23.15 4.70
CA ARG A 198 -1.76 -24.18 5.38
C ARG A 198 -2.26 -25.32 4.51
N ASP A 199 -2.34 -25.12 3.21
CA ASP A 199 -2.79 -26.18 2.30
C ASP A 199 -1.80 -27.37 2.24
N GLN A 200 -0.55 -27.15 2.69
CA GLN A 200 0.47 -28.19 2.75
C GLN A 200 0.42 -29.09 4.01
N LEU A 201 -0.29 -28.67 5.06
CA LEU A 201 -0.32 -29.44 6.32
C LEU A 201 -1.39 -30.53 6.38
N GLY A 202 -2.19 -30.74 5.33
CA GLY A 202 -2.98 -31.96 5.09
C GLY A 202 -3.97 -32.44 6.17
N LEU A 203 -4.03 -31.82 7.33
CA LEU A 203 -4.68 -32.40 8.53
C LEU A 203 -5.97 -31.75 8.97
N ILE A 204 -6.33 -30.58 8.48
CA ILE A 204 -7.64 -29.97 8.74
C ILE A 204 -8.10 -29.23 7.48
N ARG A 205 -9.07 -29.82 6.76
CA ARG A 205 -9.82 -29.15 5.68
C ARG A 205 -10.74 -28.06 6.26
N ILE A 206 -10.14 -27.00 6.78
CA ILE A 206 -10.88 -25.74 6.89
C ILE A 206 -10.82 -25.15 5.49
N THR A 207 -11.92 -25.18 4.77
CA THR A 207 -12.05 -24.55 3.45
C THR A 207 -11.94 -23.04 3.67
N ILE A 208 -10.73 -22.49 3.56
CA ILE A 208 -10.52 -21.05 3.56
C ILE A 208 -10.87 -20.60 2.14
N SER A 209 -11.80 -19.65 2.03
CA SER A 209 -12.16 -19.06 0.74
C SER A 209 -10.91 -18.55 0.02
N PRO A 210 -10.71 -18.88 -1.25
CA PRO A 210 -9.63 -18.28 -2.04
C PRO A 210 -9.83 -16.77 -2.22
N GLU A 211 -11.08 -16.29 -2.16
CA GLU A 211 -11.40 -14.87 -2.24
C GLU A 211 -10.96 -14.15 -0.97
N LYS A 212 -10.28 -13.04 -1.15
CA LYS A 212 -9.78 -12.16 -0.08
C LYS A 212 -10.32 -10.76 -0.27
N GLU A 213 -10.68 -10.14 0.84
CA GLU A 213 -10.89 -8.70 0.90
C GLU A 213 -9.60 -8.04 1.37
N ILE A 214 -9.15 -7.04 0.63
CA ILE A 214 -7.89 -6.36 0.89
C ILE A 214 -8.21 -4.92 1.24
N VAL A 215 -7.86 -4.50 2.46
CA VAL A 215 -8.09 -3.13 2.92
C VAL A 215 -6.76 -2.40 2.98
N HIS A 216 -6.65 -1.29 2.27
CA HIS A 216 -5.49 -0.42 2.26
C HIS A 216 -5.79 0.85 3.05
N LEU A 217 -4.92 1.19 3.99
CA LEU A 217 -5.00 2.41 4.80
C LEU A 217 -3.69 3.18 4.66
N VAL A 218 -3.78 4.44 4.21
CA VAL A 218 -2.63 5.34 4.13
C VAL A 218 -2.71 6.32 5.29
N MET A 219 -1.69 6.33 6.15
CA MET A 219 -1.71 7.10 7.39
C MET A 219 -0.30 7.59 7.78
N PRO A 220 -0.17 8.54 8.71
CA PRO A 220 1.13 8.92 9.26
C PRO A 220 1.87 7.71 9.86
N GLU A 221 3.16 7.57 9.56
CA GLU A 221 3.98 6.45 10.01
C GLU A 221 3.97 6.28 11.53
N GLN A 222 3.98 7.38 12.26
CA GLN A 222 4.02 7.42 13.72
C GLN A 222 2.75 6.87 14.39
N ASP A 223 1.62 6.90 13.70
CA ASP A 223 0.33 6.47 14.23
C ASP A 223 0.05 5.00 13.87
N SER A 224 0.78 4.48 12.88
CA SER A 224 0.52 3.16 12.28
C SER A 224 0.55 2.01 13.29
N GLU A 225 1.51 1.98 14.20
CA GLU A 225 1.63 0.90 15.19
C GLU A 225 0.41 0.83 16.12
N SER A 226 -0.04 1.97 16.64
CA SER A 226 -1.21 2.03 17.54
C SER A 226 -2.50 1.66 16.81
N ILE A 227 -2.66 2.14 15.59
CA ILE A 227 -3.82 1.86 14.74
C ILE A 227 -3.87 0.39 14.36
N ILE A 228 -2.75 -0.19 13.92
CA ILE A 228 -2.68 -1.61 13.57
C ILE A 228 -3.12 -2.49 14.74
N ARG A 229 -2.72 -2.17 15.97
CA ARG A 229 -3.12 -2.93 17.17
C ARG A 229 -4.63 -2.94 17.36
N ILE A 230 -5.25 -1.77 17.29
CA ILE A 230 -6.71 -1.66 17.45
C ILE A 230 -7.42 -2.43 16.34
N LEU A 231 -6.93 -2.30 15.10
CA LEU A 231 -7.57 -2.94 13.95
C LEU A 231 -7.34 -4.45 13.89
N ILE A 232 -6.26 -5.00 14.47
CA ILE A 232 -6.07 -6.45 14.63
C ILE A 232 -7.19 -7.05 15.47
N GLU A 233 -7.54 -6.41 16.58
CA GLU A 233 -8.64 -6.86 17.45
C GLU A 233 -9.98 -6.78 16.70
N HIS A 234 -10.25 -5.66 16.02
CA HIS A 234 -11.46 -5.48 15.22
C HIS A 234 -11.60 -6.52 14.11
N ALA A 235 -10.53 -6.80 13.38
CA ALA A 235 -10.53 -7.78 12.28
C ALA A 235 -10.38 -9.23 12.77
N ARG A 236 -10.23 -9.46 14.10
CA ARG A 236 -10.00 -10.76 14.71
C ARG A 236 -8.85 -11.53 14.08
N LEU A 237 -7.79 -10.80 13.70
CA LEU A 237 -6.59 -11.38 13.08
C LEU A 237 -5.71 -12.14 14.07
N ASP A 238 -5.99 -12.02 15.36
CA ASP A 238 -5.49 -12.88 16.44
C ASP A 238 -5.95 -14.34 16.32
N LEU A 239 -6.96 -14.63 15.48
CA LEU A 239 -7.45 -15.98 15.22
C LEU A 239 -6.81 -16.57 13.96
N PRO A 240 -6.57 -17.91 13.98
CA PRO A 240 -5.99 -18.61 12.84
C PRO A 240 -6.84 -18.51 11.57
N GLY A 241 -6.19 -18.28 10.42
CA GLY A 241 -6.84 -18.31 9.11
C GLY A 241 -7.67 -17.08 8.77
N ARG A 242 -7.70 -16.05 9.63
CA ARG A 242 -8.46 -14.80 9.40
C ARG A 242 -7.79 -13.88 8.40
N GLY A 243 -6.47 -13.98 8.24
CA GLY A 243 -5.74 -13.15 7.30
C GLY A 243 -4.35 -12.78 7.79
N PHE A 244 -3.77 -11.76 7.17
CA PHE A 244 -2.49 -11.20 7.57
C PHE A 244 -2.43 -9.70 7.29
N ILE A 245 -1.44 -9.05 7.88
CA ILE A 245 -1.20 -7.60 7.71
C ILE A 245 0.26 -7.41 7.32
N TYR A 246 0.51 -6.43 6.49
CA TYR A 246 1.84 -5.89 6.29
C TYR A 246 1.79 -4.37 6.11
N GLN A 247 2.89 -3.73 6.42
CA GLN A 247 3.08 -2.30 6.34
C GLN A 247 4.20 -1.98 5.36
N THR A 248 4.02 -0.97 4.53
CA THR A 248 5.03 -0.48 3.60
C THR A 248 5.22 1.03 3.76
N PRO A 249 6.45 1.54 3.65
CA PRO A 249 6.70 2.97 3.75
C PRO A 249 6.13 3.70 2.54
N VAL A 250 5.69 4.94 2.75
CA VAL A 250 5.23 5.87 1.74
C VAL A 250 6.09 7.12 1.84
N SER A 251 6.79 7.45 0.74
CA SER A 251 7.76 8.54 0.70
C SER A 251 7.09 9.90 0.74
N MET A 252 6.05 10.08 -0.06
CA MET A 252 5.19 11.25 -0.08
C MET A 252 3.80 10.89 -0.60
N GLY A 253 2.78 11.70 -0.26
CA GLY A 253 1.44 11.47 -0.77
C GLY A 253 0.43 12.54 -0.34
N LEU A 254 -0.71 12.50 -0.99
CA LEU A 254 -1.90 13.29 -0.69
C LEU A 254 -3.06 12.31 -0.44
N PRO A 255 -3.31 11.90 0.83
CA PRO A 255 -4.46 11.08 1.18
C PRO A 255 -5.77 11.87 1.03
N ASP A 256 -6.83 11.17 0.62
CA ASP A 256 -8.17 11.76 0.65
C ASP A 256 -8.65 11.88 2.10
N THR A 257 -9.08 13.07 2.46
CA THR A 257 -9.54 13.43 3.82
C THR A 257 -11.06 13.50 3.95
N TRP A 258 -11.80 13.28 2.85
CA TRP A 258 -13.26 13.35 2.88
C TRP A 258 -13.91 12.05 3.34
N LEU A 259 -13.86 11.81 4.65
CA LEU A 259 -14.34 10.56 5.28
C LEU A 259 -15.87 10.45 5.29
N LYS A 260 -16.60 11.58 5.32
CA LYS A 260 -18.05 11.63 5.51
C LYS A 260 -18.76 12.39 4.38
N ILE A 261 -19.82 11.81 3.84
CA ILE A 261 -20.68 12.39 2.83
C ILE A 261 -22.01 12.82 3.47
N GLY A 262 -22.46 14.05 3.21
CA GLY A 262 -23.73 14.59 3.72
C GLY A 262 -23.56 15.94 4.43
N LYS A 263 -24.56 16.37 5.21
CA LYS A 263 -24.45 17.60 6.02
C LYS A 263 -23.36 17.43 7.06
N GLN A 264 -22.19 17.95 6.75
CA GLN A 264 -21.11 18.03 7.74
C GLN A 264 -21.46 19.09 8.77
N LYS A 265 -21.61 18.70 10.02
CA LYS A 265 -21.26 19.60 11.12
C LYS A 265 -19.74 19.64 11.10
N TYR A 266 -19.17 20.83 10.92
CA TYR A 266 -17.72 21.08 10.85
C TYR A 266 -17.02 20.60 12.13
N ALA A 267 -16.79 19.32 12.24
CA ALA A 267 -15.91 18.75 13.24
C ALA A 267 -14.60 18.39 12.53
N ALA A 268 -13.50 19.00 12.95
CA ALA A 268 -12.19 18.61 12.47
C ALA A 268 -11.99 17.11 12.72
N THR A 269 -11.44 16.39 11.75
CA THR A 269 -11.04 14.99 11.95
C THR A 269 -9.96 14.93 13.01
N ILE A 270 -9.80 13.77 13.66
CA ILE A 270 -8.70 13.55 14.63
C ILE A 270 -7.35 13.90 13.99
N GLU A 271 -7.15 13.57 12.71
CA GLU A 271 -5.94 13.92 11.97
C GLU A 271 -5.75 15.43 11.80
N GLN A 272 -6.81 16.17 11.51
CA GLN A 272 -6.74 17.64 11.45
C GLN A 272 -6.43 18.24 12.81
N ILE A 273 -7.01 17.68 13.87
CA ILE A 273 -6.72 18.10 15.25
C ILE A 273 -5.27 17.77 15.60
N ILE A 274 -4.81 16.56 15.27
CA ILE A 274 -3.46 16.10 15.50
C ILE A 274 -2.46 16.96 14.71
N ALA A 275 -2.73 17.21 13.41
CA ALA A 275 -1.89 18.05 12.57
C ALA A 275 -1.80 19.50 13.11
N ALA A 276 -2.91 20.06 13.58
CA ALA A 276 -2.93 21.37 14.22
C ALA A 276 -2.13 21.40 15.54
N ILE A 277 -2.20 20.33 16.34
CA ILE A 277 -1.40 20.20 17.56
C ILE A 277 0.10 20.06 17.23
N ASP A 278 0.44 19.29 16.19
CA ASP A 278 1.83 19.14 15.72
C ASP A 278 2.41 20.48 15.29
N GLN A 279 1.62 21.26 14.54
CA GLN A 279 2.01 22.59 14.11
C GLN A 279 2.20 23.55 15.30
N MET A 280 1.27 23.55 16.25
CA MET A 280 1.38 24.36 17.47
C MET A 280 2.56 23.97 18.37
N LYS A 281 2.91 22.67 18.39
CA LYS A 281 4.00 22.14 19.24
C LYS A 281 5.33 21.98 18.50
N ALA A 282 5.44 22.56 17.30
CA ALA A 282 6.64 22.50 16.45
C ALA A 282 7.19 21.06 16.27
N GLY A 283 6.28 20.08 16.12
CA GLY A 283 6.64 18.71 15.80
C GLY A 283 5.87 17.63 16.57
N THR A 284 6.17 16.38 16.26
CA THR A 284 5.49 15.18 16.76
C THR A 284 6.02 14.67 18.12
N GLY A 285 6.99 15.37 18.72
CA GLY A 285 7.66 14.92 19.94
C GLY A 285 6.75 14.74 21.17
N TRP A 286 5.61 15.42 21.21
CA TRP A 286 4.62 15.31 22.28
C TRP A 286 3.91 13.95 22.28
N ARG A 287 3.73 13.34 21.11
CA ARG A 287 3.10 12.02 20.96
C ARG A 287 3.95 10.93 21.60
N LYS A 288 5.28 11.01 21.48
CA LYS A 288 6.23 10.07 22.10
C LYS A 288 6.17 10.07 23.64
N ARG A 289 5.72 11.16 24.24
CA ARG A 289 5.57 11.27 25.71
C ARG A 289 4.30 10.58 26.21
N LEU A 290 3.22 10.59 25.43
CA LEU A 290 1.99 9.85 25.74
C LEU A 290 2.22 8.34 25.63
N ASP A 291 3.04 7.91 24.67
CA ASP A 291 3.41 6.50 24.48
C ASP A 291 4.30 5.93 25.59
N ALA A 292 5.03 6.77 26.31
CA ALA A 292 5.97 6.32 27.36
C ALA A 292 5.26 5.81 28.64
N GLU A 293 3.99 6.14 28.84
CA GLU A 293 3.22 5.74 30.02
C GLU A 293 2.57 4.33 29.90
N HIS A 294 2.55 3.74 28.70
CA HIS A 294 1.96 2.41 28.50
C HIS A 294 3.04 1.33 28.49
N GLN A 295 3.21 0.64 29.63
CA GLN A 295 4.17 -0.47 29.84
C GLN A 295 3.86 -1.75 29.02
N GLU A 296 2.88 -1.76 28.14
CA GLU A 296 2.54 -2.91 27.28
C GLU A 296 3.47 -3.12 26.09
N LYS A 297 4.48 -2.27 25.92
CA LYS A 297 5.45 -2.31 24.79
C LYS A 297 6.23 -3.64 24.63
N ARG A 298 6.23 -4.53 25.64
CA ARG A 298 7.01 -5.78 25.57
C ARG A 298 6.35 -6.93 24.80
N ILE A 299 5.03 -6.99 24.79
CA ILE A 299 4.30 -8.12 24.18
C ILE A 299 4.27 -8.01 22.65
N ILE A 300 4.29 -6.81 22.12
CA ILE A 300 4.04 -6.53 20.69
C ILE A 300 5.28 -6.54 19.84
N LYS A 301 6.48 -6.24 20.38
CA LYS A 301 7.73 -6.50 19.65
C LYS A 301 7.90 -7.97 19.25
N SER A 302 7.20 -8.89 19.93
CA SER A 302 7.19 -10.31 19.59
C SER A 302 6.10 -10.70 18.57
N LEU A 303 5.10 -9.83 18.35
CA LEU A 303 3.98 -10.09 17.44
C LEU A 303 4.27 -9.64 16.00
N PHE A 304 5.13 -8.63 15.82
CA PHE A 304 5.49 -8.13 14.51
C PHE A 304 6.92 -8.59 14.16
N PRO A 305 7.09 -9.56 13.24
CA PRO A 305 8.40 -9.80 12.65
C PRO A 305 8.88 -8.50 12.03
N GLN A 306 9.98 -7.98 12.54
CA GLN A 306 10.67 -6.82 11.96
C GLN A 306 11.56 -7.35 10.82
N ASP A 307 11.72 -6.51 9.79
CA ASP A 307 12.56 -6.79 8.63
C ASP A 307 11.97 -7.83 7.66
N ASN A 308 10.88 -7.45 7.02
CA ASN A 308 10.31 -8.13 5.86
C ASN A 308 10.40 -7.25 4.60
N CYS A 309 10.13 -7.88 3.45
CA CYS A 309 9.97 -7.20 2.19
C CYS A 309 8.64 -7.59 1.54
N GLU A 310 7.98 -6.65 0.87
CA GLU A 310 6.96 -6.94 -0.11
C GLU A 310 7.65 -7.22 -1.45
N ILE A 311 7.47 -8.40 -1.99
CA ILE A 311 7.80 -8.70 -3.39
C ILE A 311 6.49 -8.68 -4.17
N SER A 312 6.36 -7.74 -5.12
CA SER A 312 5.20 -7.65 -5.99
C SER A 312 5.59 -8.09 -7.39
N ILE A 313 4.97 -9.17 -7.86
CA ILE A 313 5.18 -9.74 -9.19
C ILE A 313 3.99 -9.37 -10.06
N ILE A 314 4.25 -8.89 -11.27
CA ILE A 314 3.23 -8.62 -12.28
C ILE A 314 3.58 -9.46 -13.49
N SER A 315 2.67 -10.36 -13.91
CA SER A 315 2.84 -11.27 -15.03
C SER A 315 1.48 -11.79 -15.51
N ASP A 316 1.46 -12.58 -16.56
CA ASP A 316 0.22 -13.23 -17.01
C ASP A 316 -0.28 -14.29 -16.01
N GLU A 317 -1.54 -14.70 -16.19
CA GLU A 317 -2.24 -15.61 -15.27
C GLU A 317 -1.58 -17.00 -15.23
N ASP A 318 -1.07 -17.51 -16.34
CA ASP A 318 -0.49 -18.86 -16.42
C ASP A 318 0.86 -18.97 -15.70
N ARG A 319 1.62 -17.86 -15.66
CA ARG A 319 2.95 -17.82 -15.08
C ARG A 319 2.94 -17.47 -13.59
N ILE A 320 2.02 -16.59 -13.18
CA ILE A 320 1.99 -16.04 -11.82
C ILE A 320 1.83 -17.14 -10.75
N ASP A 321 1.05 -18.19 -11.03
CA ASP A 321 0.83 -19.26 -10.08
C ASP A 321 2.11 -20.05 -9.79
N ARG A 322 2.91 -20.32 -10.81
CA ARG A 322 4.22 -20.98 -10.65
C ARG A 322 5.20 -20.12 -9.88
N LEU A 323 5.26 -18.82 -10.18
CA LEU A 323 6.13 -17.86 -9.49
C LEU A 323 5.76 -17.74 -8.01
N ARG A 324 4.47 -17.65 -7.71
CA ARG A 324 3.94 -17.57 -6.35
C ARG A 324 4.22 -18.86 -5.55
N GLU A 325 3.97 -20.03 -6.15
CA GLU A 325 4.23 -21.31 -5.50
C GLU A 325 5.70 -21.49 -5.16
N ALA A 326 6.60 -21.13 -6.07
CA ALA A 326 8.03 -21.15 -5.84
C ALA A 326 8.43 -20.25 -4.65
N CYS A 327 7.86 -19.06 -4.52
CA CYS A 327 8.11 -18.18 -3.36
C CYS A 327 7.65 -18.83 -2.04
N LEU A 328 6.46 -19.46 -2.02
CA LEU A 328 5.94 -20.11 -0.83
C LEU A 328 6.81 -21.30 -0.40
N GLN A 329 7.33 -22.08 -1.35
CA GLN A 329 8.25 -23.22 -1.07
C GLN A 329 9.58 -22.75 -0.43
N VAL A 330 10.03 -21.54 -0.74
CA VAL A 330 11.28 -20.97 -0.15
C VAL A 330 11.04 -20.34 1.22
N GLY A 331 9.79 -20.16 1.64
CA GLY A 331 9.46 -19.65 2.99
C GLY A 331 8.75 -18.30 3.02
N ALA A 332 8.18 -17.84 1.92
CA ALA A 332 7.29 -16.68 1.92
C ALA A 332 6.08 -16.94 2.83
N THR A 333 5.62 -15.90 3.56
CA THR A 333 4.64 -16.07 4.63
C THR A 333 3.19 -15.92 4.20
N GLY A 334 2.94 -15.29 3.07
CA GLY A 334 1.60 -15.09 2.51
C GLY A 334 1.67 -14.42 1.16
N ALA A 335 0.72 -14.73 0.30
CA ALA A 335 0.59 -14.14 -1.02
C ALA A 335 -0.87 -13.77 -1.29
N VAL A 336 -1.08 -12.63 -1.94
CA VAL A 336 -2.38 -12.19 -2.42
C VAL A 336 -2.24 -11.70 -3.85
N SER A 337 -3.15 -12.12 -4.71
CA SER A 337 -3.14 -11.80 -6.13
C SER A 337 -4.41 -11.05 -6.52
N ALA A 338 -4.27 -10.04 -7.38
CA ALA A 338 -5.37 -9.29 -7.94
C ALA A 338 -5.20 -9.17 -9.46
N ARG A 339 -6.31 -9.15 -10.18
CA ARG A 339 -6.30 -8.87 -11.62
C ARG A 339 -6.00 -7.40 -11.86
N VAL A 340 -5.16 -7.14 -12.85
CA VAL A 340 -4.82 -5.78 -13.28
C VAL A 340 -4.90 -5.69 -14.80
N ILE A 341 -5.29 -4.52 -15.29
CA ILE A 341 -5.35 -4.22 -16.72
C ILE A 341 -4.17 -3.32 -17.04
N PRO A 342 -3.25 -3.75 -17.93
CA PRO A 342 -2.14 -2.89 -18.32
C PRO A 342 -2.63 -1.75 -19.20
N LEU A 343 -2.26 -0.54 -18.86
CA LEU A 343 -2.36 0.65 -19.68
C LEU A 343 -0.99 0.90 -20.27
N ALA A 344 -0.84 0.68 -21.56
CA ALA A 344 0.39 0.98 -22.28
C ALA A 344 0.16 2.10 -23.28
N GLY A 345 1.19 2.93 -23.49
CA GLY A 345 1.15 3.98 -24.50
C GLY A 345 0.81 3.43 -25.89
N LYS A 346 0.31 4.30 -26.75
CA LYS A 346 -0.27 3.99 -28.09
C LYS A 346 0.59 3.13 -29.01
N ASP A 347 1.89 2.98 -28.71
CA ASP A 347 2.88 2.33 -29.60
C ASP A 347 3.25 0.91 -29.16
N LYS A 348 2.62 0.33 -28.12
CA LYS A 348 2.97 -1.01 -27.61
C LYS A 348 1.92 -2.05 -28.02
N GLU A 349 2.09 -2.61 -29.22
CA GLU A 349 1.32 -3.77 -29.66
C GLU A 349 1.75 -5.05 -28.91
N GLY A 350 0.80 -5.94 -28.64
CA GLY A 350 1.07 -7.29 -28.08
C GLY A 350 0.97 -7.42 -26.57
N ILE A 351 0.46 -6.41 -25.83
CA ILE A 351 0.25 -6.51 -24.38
C ILE A 351 -1.02 -7.32 -24.10
N SER A 352 -0.92 -8.29 -23.18
CA SER A 352 -2.07 -9.05 -22.68
C SER A 352 -3.14 -8.11 -22.12
N SER A 353 -4.41 -8.38 -22.44
CA SER A 353 -5.55 -7.59 -21.97
C SER A 353 -5.77 -7.70 -20.45
N THR A 354 -5.21 -8.70 -19.80
CA THR A 354 -5.34 -8.94 -18.36
C THR A 354 -4.06 -9.56 -17.81
N MET A 355 -3.56 -9.02 -16.74
CA MET A 355 -2.41 -9.53 -16.00
C MET A 355 -2.78 -9.73 -14.52
N ILE A 356 -1.95 -10.47 -13.82
CA ILE A 356 -2.09 -10.67 -12.38
C ILE A 356 -0.94 -9.96 -11.66
N ARG A 357 -1.28 -9.17 -10.66
CA ARG A 357 -0.33 -8.65 -9.68
C ARG A 357 -0.42 -9.50 -8.42
N SER A 358 0.68 -10.13 -8.02
CA SER A 358 0.78 -10.89 -6.77
C SER A 358 1.71 -10.18 -5.81
N ALA A 359 1.19 -9.81 -4.64
CA ALA A 359 1.99 -9.25 -3.54
C ALA A 359 2.29 -10.35 -2.53
N ILE A 360 3.58 -10.53 -2.24
CA ILE A 360 4.11 -11.61 -1.40
C ILE A 360 4.94 -10.98 -0.30
N ASN A 361 4.67 -11.33 0.95
CA ASN A 361 5.47 -10.88 2.07
C ASN A 361 6.56 -11.93 2.38
N VAL A 362 7.82 -11.49 2.39
CA VAL A 362 9.00 -12.34 2.50
C VAL A 362 9.89 -11.83 3.63
N PRO A 363 10.40 -12.70 4.52
CA PRO A 363 11.44 -12.32 5.48
C PRO A 363 12.69 -11.76 4.78
N ALA A 364 13.28 -10.70 5.35
CA ALA A 364 14.39 -9.99 4.71
C ALA A 364 15.63 -10.87 4.50
N ASP A 365 15.86 -11.84 5.38
CA ASP A 365 17.00 -12.77 5.32
C ASP A 365 16.99 -13.74 4.14
N ILE A 366 15.79 -14.01 3.58
CA ILE A 366 15.62 -14.87 2.39
C ILE A 366 15.23 -14.10 1.14
N THR A 367 15.06 -12.79 1.21
CA THR A 367 14.57 -11.96 0.09
C THR A 367 15.48 -12.06 -1.13
N ASP A 368 16.81 -11.99 -0.95
CA ASP A 368 17.75 -12.08 -2.07
C ASP A 368 17.62 -13.44 -2.79
N LYS A 369 17.51 -14.53 -2.03
CA LYS A 369 17.33 -15.88 -2.58
C LYS A 369 16.01 -16.00 -3.36
N VAL A 370 14.94 -15.41 -2.85
CA VAL A 370 13.63 -15.41 -3.54
C VAL A 370 13.70 -14.60 -4.84
N VAL A 371 14.35 -13.44 -4.81
CA VAL A 371 14.51 -12.60 -6.01
C VAL A 371 15.36 -13.31 -7.07
N ASP A 372 16.51 -13.91 -6.70
CA ASP A 372 17.35 -14.65 -7.63
C ASP A 372 16.57 -15.80 -8.30
N MET A 373 15.83 -16.57 -7.51
CA MET A 373 14.97 -17.65 -8.02
C MET A 373 13.90 -17.10 -8.98
N LEU A 374 13.23 -15.98 -8.63
CA LEU A 374 12.23 -15.37 -9.48
C LEU A 374 12.82 -14.88 -10.81
N LEU A 375 14.02 -14.32 -10.80
CA LEU A 375 14.72 -13.89 -12.02
C LEU A 375 15.12 -15.05 -12.93
N GLU A 376 15.38 -16.23 -12.35
CA GLU A 376 15.69 -17.45 -13.13
C GLU A 376 14.45 -18.00 -13.85
N ILE A 377 13.30 -17.99 -13.20
CA ILE A 377 12.06 -18.63 -13.71
C ILE A 377 11.10 -17.66 -14.37
N SER A 378 11.30 -16.34 -14.24
CA SER A 378 10.45 -15.30 -14.85
C SER A 378 10.79 -15.06 -16.30
N THR A 379 9.82 -14.45 -17.00
CA THR A 379 9.95 -14.04 -18.41
C THR A 379 10.22 -12.54 -18.57
N ILE A 380 10.74 -11.89 -17.53
CA ILE A 380 11.11 -10.47 -17.58
C ILE A 380 12.00 -10.12 -18.81
N LYS A 381 12.78 -11.11 -19.30
CA LYS A 381 13.63 -10.95 -20.49
C LYS A 381 12.85 -10.79 -21.76
N ASP A 382 11.73 -11.48 -21.84
CA ASP A 382 10.99 -11.70 -23.07
C ASP A 382 9.75 -10.80 -23.14
N ASP A 383 9.15 -10.48 -21.96
CA ASP A 383 7.92 -9.73 -21.86
C ASP A 383 8.19 -8.33 -21.24
N PRO A 384 7.95 -7.25 -21.99
CA PRO A 384 8.18 -5.88 -21.49
C PRO A 384 7.17 -5.45 -20.41
N THR A 385 6.12 -6.22 -20.16
CA THR A 385 5.12 -5.92 -19.14
C THR A 385 5.35 -6.65 -17.83
N ASP A 386 6.17 -7.70 -17.82
CA ASP A 386 6.54 -8.41 -16.60
C ASP A 386 7.39 -7.53 -15.68
N ARG A 387 7.06 -7.52 -14.39
CA ARG A 387 7.75 -6.72 -13.36
C ARG A 387 7.91 -7.51 -12.07
N ILE A 388 9.07 -7.32 -11.42
CA ILE A 388 9.27 -7.70 -10.02
C ILE A 388 9.65 -6.44 -9.27
N HIS A 389 8.87 -6.08 -8.28
CA HIS A 389 9.12 -4.97 -7.38
C HIS A 389 9.52 -5.51 -6.02
N VAL A 390 10.54 -4.93 -5.40
CA VAL A 390 10.96 -5.25 -4.04
C VAL A 390 10.91 -3.99 -3.20
N LEU A 391 10.12 -4.01 -2.15
CA LEU A 391 9.82 -2.89 -1.29
C LEU A 391 10.00 -3.31 0.18
N ASP A 392 10.59 -2.45 0.99
CA ASP A 392 10.70 -2.68 2.44
C ASP A 392 9.31 -2.82 3.07
N SER A 393 9.16 -3.79 3.96
CA SER A 393 7.97 -4.01 4.77
C SER A 393 8.38 -4.12 6.25
N PRO A 394 8.54 -3.00 6.94
CA PRO A 394 9.12 -2.96 8.29
C PRO A 394 8.28 -3.67 9.35
N ALA A 395 7.01 -3.95 9.06
CA ALA A 395 6.15 -4.71 9.95
C ALA A 395 5.21 -5.62 9.15
N ALA A 396 5.09 -6.85 9.61
CA ALA A 396 4.10 -7.80 9.13
C ALA A 396 3.55 -8.60 10.31
N TYR A 397 2.27 -8.95 10.25
CA TYR A 397 1.62 -9.79 11.25
C TYR A 397 0.91 -10.95 10.56
N VAL A 398 1.28 -12.13 10.98
CA VAL A 398 0.62 -13.38 10.59
C VAL A 398 0.40 -14.18 11.86
N HIS A 399 -0.81 -14.64 12.11
CA HIS A 399 -1.04 -15.53 13.25
C HIS A 399 -0.25 -16.83 13.07
N LYS A 400 0.77 -17.06 13.90
CA LYS A 400 1.51 -18.32 13.95
C LYS A 400 0.78 -19.27 14.88
N LEU A 401 0.40 -20.44 14.39
CA LEU A 401 0.02 -21.55 15.26
C LEU A 401 1.23 -21.95 16.08
N LYS A 402 1.04 -22.03 17.39
CA LYS A 402 2.00 -22.66 18.30
C LYS A 402 1.98 -24.17 18.15
#